data_7796b4ca28c1604873a2c360dbdeed9a
#
_entry.id   7796b4ca28c1604873a2c360dbdeed9a
#
_cell.length_a   1.000
_cell.length_b   1.000
_cell.length_c   1.000
_cell.angle_alpha   90.00
_cell.angle_beta   90.00
_cell.angle_gamma   90.00
#
_symmetry.space_group_name_H-M   'P 1'
#
loop_
_entity.id
_entity.type
_entity.pdbx_description
1 polymer ?
#
loop_
_entity_poly.entity_id
_entity_poly.type
_entity_poly.pdbx_seq_one_letter_code
_entity_poly.pdbx_strand_id
1 'polypeptide(L)'
;MNKVAAEIIAGLIPHKMTRNRWRGILRFGLINALKLKHELKHNTQSPEVHLAVCAIAKNEGPYFTEWIEWHRRQGVERFYIYDNESTDGTQALLNPYIEQGIVVYQPWPGYRRQLAAYDHCLAHHRYEARWIAFIDLDEFIVPVKDASIPAFLNRFEQFAAVEVNWLIYGSNGHRTHTEGGVMQRFTRHSLPKHPLNRHVKSIVNPRRVYGMIGCHEAAKIDGYAADSHGQRITRNFRQREPQQDIIRINHYAVRSYEEFCEKQTRGRASGTQREVKDDYFTQYDLNDVSE
;
A
#
# COMPACT_ATOMS: atom_id res chain seq x y z
N MET A 1 -9.57 8.32 22.86
CA MET A 1 -9.51 9.75 22.42
C MET A 1 -10.01 9.79 20.98
N ASN A 2 -10.87 10.75 20.61
CA ASN A 2 -11.41 10.88 19.24
C ASN A 2 -10.26 11.20 18.25
N LYS A 3 -10.32 10.61 17.05
CA LYS A 3 -9.32 10.80 15.97
C LYS A 3 -9.04 12.28 15.66
N VAL A 4 -10.09 13.12 15.71
CA VAL A 4 -9.99 14.57 15.49
C VAL A 4 -9.17 15.25 16.59
N ALA A 5 -9.40 14.92 17.86
CA ALA A 5 -8.62 15.47 18.98
C ALA A 5 -7.15 15.04 18.91
N ALA A 6 -6.87 13.79 18.50
CA ALA A 6 -5.51 13.31 18.30
C ALA A 6 -4.78 14.07 17.18
N GLU A 7 -5.46 14.39 16.09
CA GLU A 7 -4.91 15.18 14.98
C GLU A 7 -4.63 16.64 15.39
N ILE A 8 -5.52 17.26 16.15
CA ILE A 8 -5.34 18.63 16.64
C ILE A 8 -4.13 18.71 17.58
N ILE A 9 -4.06 17.83 18.58
CA ILE A 9 -2.94 17.78 19.55
C ILE A 9 -1.62 17.51 18.84
N ALA A 10 -1.61 16.53 17.93
CA ALA A 10 -0.41 16.23 17.16
C ALA A 10 -0.01 17.37 16.21
N GLY A 11 -0.98 18.15 15.70
CA GLY A 11 -0.74 19.32 14.85
C GLY A 11 0.07 20.42 15.52
N LEU A 12 -0.02 20.53 16.85
CA LEU A 12 0.73 21.51 17.65
C LEU A 12 2.23 21.16 17.77
N ILE A 13 2.65 19.96 17.36
CA ILE A 13 4.04 19.51 17.44
C ILE A 13 4.76 19.87 16.13
N PRO A 14 5.74 20.80 16.14
CA PRO A 14 6.37 21.32 14.92
C PRO A 14 7.18 20.24 14.18
N HIS A 15 7.82 19.32 14.89
CA HIS A 15 8.70 18.32 14.30
C HIS A 15 7.91 17.11 13.80
N LYS A 16 7.94 16.86 12.48
CA LYS A 16 7.14 15.80 11.80
C LYS A 16 7.26 14.42 12.45
N MET A 17 8.46 14.03 12.83
CA MET A 17 8.69 12.72 13.44
C MET A 17 8.04 12.57 14.81
N THR A 18 8.25 13.57 15.67
CA THR A 18 7.63 13.61 16.99
C THR A 18 6.13 13.61 16.83
N ARG A 19 5.61 14.39 15.90
CA ARG A 19 4.20 14.46 15.54
C ARG A 19 3.65 13.10 15.08
N ASN A 20 4.32 12.40 14.17
CA ASN A 20 3.88 11.09 13.69
C ASN A 20 3.93 10.02 14.78
N ARG A 21 4.93 10.07 15.65
CA ARG A 21 5.02 9.19 16.82
C ARG A 21 3.86 9.44 17.79
N TRP A 22 3.57 10.70 18.10
CA TRP A 22 2.44 11.07 18.95
C TRP A 22 1.09 10.71 18.30
N ARG A 23 0.92 10.92 16.99
CA ARG A 23 -0.26 10.43 16.27
C ARG A 23 -0.48 8.93 16.45
N GLY A 24 0.59 8.14 16.37
CA GLY A 24 0.54 6.71 16.65
C GLY A 24 0.09 6.43 18.08
N ILE A 25 0.76 7.01 19.08
CA ILE A 25 0.43 6.81 20.50
C ILE A 25 -1.01 7.22 20.79
N LEU A 26 -1.44 8.36 20.30
CA LEU A 26 -2.79 8.89 20.52
C LEU A 26 -3.86 8.05 19.82
N ARG A 27 -3.58 7.53 18.63
CA ARG A 27 -4.50 6.67 17.87
C ARG A 27 -4.65 5.29 18.51
N PHE A 28 -3.55 4.66 18.88
CA PHE A 28 -3.51 3.30 19.42
C PHE A 28 -3.69 3.26 20.94
N GLY A 29 -3.60 4.39 21.61
CA GLY A 29 -3.67 4.53 23.06
C GLY A 29 -2.31 4.30 23.74
N LEU A 30 -2.02 5.10 24.77
CA LEU A 30 -0.73 5.07 25.47
C LEU A 30 -0.43 3.69 26.08
N ILE A 31 -1.42 3.07 26.72
CA ILE A 31 -1.27 1.76 27.35
C ILE A 31 -0.91 0.69 26.31
N ASN A 32 -1.65 0.66 25.18
CA ASN A 32 -1.39 -0.29 24.11
C ASN A 32 -0.02 -0.03 23.45
N ALA A 33 0.37 1.23 23.31
CA ALA A 33 1.69 1.60 22.80
C ALA A 33 2.83 1.13 23.71
N LEU A 34 2.65 1.23 25.04
CA LEU A 34 3.62 0.74 26.03
C LEU A 34 3.67 -0.79 26.05
N LYS A 35 2.52 -1.47 26.03
CA LYS A 35 2.44 -2.93 25.94
C LYS A 35 3.16 -3.44 24.70
N LEU A 36 2.87 -2.86 23.53
CA LEU A 36 3.52 -3.24 22.28
C LEU A 36 5.03 -3.04 22.33
N LYS A 37 5.51 -1.92 22.89
CA LYS A 37 6.96 -1.71 23.05
C LYS A 37 7.61 -2.76 23.95
N HIS A 38 6.96 -3.12 25.06
CA HIS A 38 7.43 -4.15 25.96
C HIS A 38 7.49 -5.51 25.25
N GLU A 39 6.42 -5.87 24.55
CA GLU A 39 6.31 -7.10 23.76
C GLU A 39 7.42 -7.18 22.68
N LEU A 40 7.59 -6.13 21.89
CA LEU A 40 8.62 -6.07 20.86
C LEU A 40 10.04 -6.19 21.40
N LYS A 41 10.31 -5.69 22.62
CA LYS A 41 11.61 -5.81 23.27
C LYS A 41 11.94 -7.25 23.68
N HIS A 42 10.92 -8.04 24.00
CA HIS A 42 11.08 -9.40 24.51
C HIS A 42 10.77 -10.49 23.49
N ASN A 43 10.20 -10.12 22.34
CA ASN A 43 9.92 -11.08 21.27
C ASN A 43 11.20 -11.37 20.47
N THR A 44 11.61 -12.65 20.49
CA THR A 44 12.81 -13.17 19.79
C THR A 44 12.46 -13.97 18.54
N GLN A 45 11.18 -14.05 18.17
CA GLN A 45 10.73 -14.81 16.99
C GLN A 45 11.38 -14.28 15.73
N SER A 46 12.00 -15.16 14.94
CA SER A 46 12.48 -14.84 13.60
C SER A 46 11.29 -14.75 12.62
N PRO A 47 11.32 -13.83 11.65
CA PRO A 47 10.31 -13.80 10.61
C PRO A 47 10.32 -15.09 9.79
N GLU A 48 9.13 -15.59 9.42
CA GLU A 48 8.98 -16.76 8.55
C GLU A 48 9.26 -16.41 7.08
N VAL A 49 8.88 -15.19 6.69
CA VAL A 49 9.03 -14.67 5.31
C VAL A 49 9.76 -13.33 5.33
N HIS A 50 10.51 -13.05 4.26
CA HIS A 50 11.21 -11.77 4.14
C HIS A 50 10.25 -10.64 3.79
N LEU A 51 9.37 -10.86 2.81
CA LEU A 51 8.45 -9.86 2.31
C LEU A 51 7.03 -10.41 2.19
N ALA A 52 6.09 -9.71 2.79
CA ALA A 52 4.67 -9.91 2.59
C ALA A 52 4.01 -8.66 2.01
N VAL A 53 2.83 -8.82 1.42
CA VAL A 53 1.96 -7.74 0.96
C VAL A 53 0.63 -7.82 1.70
N CYS A 54 0.10 -6.68 2.13
CA CYS A 54 -1.25 -6.55 2.68
C CYS A 54 -2.10 -5.68 1.76
N ALA A 55 -3.25 -6.19 1.35
CA ALA A 55 -4.23 -5.48 0.54
C ALA A 55 -5.66 -5.70 1.04
N ILE A 56 -6.52 -4.72 0.81
CA ILE A 56 -7.97 -4.87 0.91
C ILE A 56 -8.59 -4.69 -0.46
N ALA A 57 -9.48 -5.60 -0.84
CA ALA A 57 -10.09 -5.62 -2.16
C ALA A 57 -11.61 -5.77 -2.07
N LYS A 58 -12.29 -5.33 -3.10
CA LYS A 58 -13.71 -5.60 -3.36
C LYS A 58 -13.93 -5.74 -4.86
N ASN A 59 -14.40 -6.91 -5.30
CA ASN A 59 -14.67 -7.19 -6.71
C ASN A 59 -13.47 -6.87 -7.63
N GLU A 60 -12.29 -7.38 -7.27
CA GLU A 60 -11.04 -7.28 -8.05
C GLU A 60 -10.61 -8.65 -8.61
N GLY A 61 -11.52 -9.63 -8.65
CA GLY A 61 -11.24 -11.00 -9.08
C GLY A 61 -10.40 -11.09 -10.36
N PRO A 62 -10.78 -10.42 -11.46
CA PRO A 62 -10.06 -10.51 -12.75
C PRO A 62 -8.58 -10.12 -12.69
N TYR A 63 -8.17 -9.35 -11.68
CA TYR A 63 -6.82 -8.79 -11.58
C TYR A 63 -5.91 -9.55 -10.61
N PHE A 64 -6.46 -10.39 -9.71
CA PHE A 64 -5.69 -11.03 -8.65
C PHE A 64 -4.59 -11.94 -9.16
N THR A 65 -4.85 -12.73 -10.17
CA THR A 65 -3.85 -13.69 -10.69
C THR A 65 -2.61 -12.96 -11.20
N GLU A 66 -2.78 -11.95 -12.05
CA GLU A 66 -1.66 -11.15 -12.55
C GLU A 66 -0.92 -10.46 -11.41
N TRP A 67 -1.67 -9.83 -10.48
CA TRP A 67 -1.11 -9.07 -9.38
C TRP A 67 -0.31 -9.95 -8.40
N ILE A 68 -0.83 -11.13 -8.03
CA ILE A 68 -0.14 -12.08 -7.16
C ILE A 68 1.11 -12.60 -7.86
N GLU A 69 0.98 -13.09 -9.10
CA GLU A 69 2.10 -13.69 -9.83
C GLU A 69 3.20 -12.67 -10.17
N TRP A 70 2.83 -11.41 -10.43
CA TRP A 70 3.81 -10.34 -10.55
C TRP A 70 4.63 -10.18 -9.28
N HIS A 71 3.97 -9.96 -8.14
CA HIS A 71 4.65 -9.69 -6.88
C HIS A 71 5.43 -10.90 -6.38
N ARG A 72 4.97 -12.13 -6.64
CA ARG A 72 5.73 -13.36 -6.36
C ARG A 72 7.06 -13.39 -7.13
N ARG A 73 7.02 -13.07 -8.41
CA ARG A 73 8.25 -12.96 -9.23
C ARG A 73 9.18 -11.87 -8.74
N GLN A 74 8.64 -10.84 -8.09
CA GLN A 74 9.44 -9.78 -7.45
C GLN A 74 9.88 -10.13 -6.01
N GLY A 75 9.62 -11.34 -5.52
CA GLY A 75 10.10 -11.84 -4.24
C GLY A 75 9.14 -11.67 -3.07
N VAL A 76 7.84 -11.43 -3.33
CA VAL A 76 6.80 -11.51 -2.28
C VAL A 76 6.46 -12.96 -2.01
N GLU A 77 6.53 -13.36 -0.73
CA GLU A 77 6.35 -14.75 -0.29
C GLU A 77 4.95 -14.98 0.30
N ARG A 78 4.30 -13.95 0.84
CA ARG A 78 2.98 -14.06 1.48
C ARG A 78 2.10 -12.85 1.19
N PHE A 79 0.78 -13.09 1.08
CA PHE A 79 -0.23 -12.05 0.84
C PHE A 79 -1.31 -12.13 1.91
N TYR A 80 -1.56 -11.04 2.62
CA TYR A 80 -2.66 -10.87 3.56
C TYR A 80 -3.78 -10.13 2.84
N ILE A 81 -4.78 -10.88 2.36
CA ILE A 81 -5.88 -10.34 1.54
C ILE A 81 -7.15 -10.20 2.38
N TYR A 82 -7.57 -8.96 2.53
CA TYR A 82 -8.81 -8.59 3.21
C TYR A 82 -9.90 -8.38 2.18
N ASP A 83 -10.88 -9.28 2.16
CA ASP A 83 -12.00 -9.24 1.19
C ASP A 83 -13.18 -8.44 1.75
N ASN A 84 -13.43 -7.29 1.15
CA ASN A 84 -14.51 -6.38 1.56
C ASN A 84 -15.82 -6.72 0.83
N GLU A 85 -16.37 -7.91 1.10
CA GLU A 85 -17.67 -8.39 0.58
C GLU A 85 -17.69 -8.47 -0.96
N SER A 86 -16.71 -9.13 -1.56
CA SER A 86 -16.69 -9.39 -3.01
C SER A 86 -17.77 -10.40 -3.40
N THR A 87 -18.36 -10.18 -4.58
CA THR A 87 -19.42 -10.99 -5.17
C THR A 87 -19.06 -11.55 -6.55
N ASP A 88 -17.83 -11.31 -7.00
CA ASP A 88 -17.30 -11.64 -8.33
C ASP A 88 -16.52 -12.97 -8.37
N GLY A 89 -16.66 -13.82 -7.35
CA GLY A 89 -15.91 -15.07 -7.25
C GLY A 89 -14.46 -14.92 -6.77
N THR A 90 -14.07 -13.74 -6.26
CA THR A 90 -12.71 -13.46 -5.73
C THR A 90 -12.17 -14.59 -4.84
N GLN A 91 -12.95 -15.08 -3.88
CA GLN A 91 -12.50 -16.14 -2.98
C GLN A 91 -12.15 -17.44 -3.73
N ALA A 92 -12.98 -17.85 -4.68
CA ALA A 92 -12.74 -19.05 -5.48
C ALA A 92 -11.44 -18.93 -6.30
N LEU A 93 -11.16 -17.76 -6.84
CA LEU A 93 -9.91 -17.46 -7.55
C LEU A 93 -8.68 -17.53 -6.63
N LEU A 94 -8.84 -17.17 -5.36
CA LEU A 94 -7.75 -17.17 -4.38
C LEU A 94 -7.51 -18.55 -3.73
N ASN A 95 -8.47 -19.49 -3.79
CA ASN A 95 -8.36 -20.80 -3.14
C ASN A 95 -7.06 -21.56 -3.46
N PRO A 96 -6.56 -21.64 -4.73
CA PRO A 96 -5.30 -22.33 -5.00
C PRO A 96 -4.10 -21.71 -4.27
N TYR A 97 -4.09 -20.41 -4.04
CA TYR A 97 -3.04 -19.70 -3.31
C TYR A 97 -3.21 -19.85 -1.79
N ILE A 98 -4.44 -19.95 -1.31
CA ILE A 98 -4.75 -20.21 0.11
C ILE A 98 -4.29 -21.62 0.50
N GLU A 99 -4.59 -22.62 -0.32
CA GLU A 99 -4.17 -24.01 -0.11
C GLU A 99 -2.64 -24.19 -0.11
N GLN A 100 -1.93 -23.37 -0.89
CA GLN A 100 -0.48 -23.32 -0.90
C GLN A 100 0.13 -22.52 0.26
N GLY A 101 -0.68 -21.88 1.11
CA GLY A 101 -0.20 -21.02 2.19
C GLY A 101 0.41 -19.68 1.73
N ILE A 102 0.26 -19.34 0.44
CA ILE A 102 0.74 -18.08 -0.15
C ILE A 102 -0.18 -16.93 0.23
N VAL A 103 -1.52 -17.16 0.23
CA VAL A 103 -2.52 -16.17 0.60
C VAL A 103 -3.15 -16.52 1.95
N VAL A 104 -3.15 -15.58 2.86
CA VAL A 104 -3.97 -15.56 4.06
C VAL A 104 -5.21 -14.72 3.75
N TYR A 105 -6.35 -15.40 3.56
CA TYR A 105 -7.60 -14.75 3.19
C TYR A 105 -8.42 -14.42 4.43
N GLN A 106 -8.90 -13.18 4.52
CA GLN A 106 -9.68 -12.67 5.63
C GLN A 106 -10.94 -11.97 5.12
N PRO A 107 -12.15 -12.51 5.36
CA PRO A 107 -13.39 -11.76 5.16
C PRO A 107 -13.38 -10.48 6.01
N TRP A 108 -13.69 -9.34 5.39
CA TRP A 108 -13.56 -8.05 6.05
C TRP A 108 -14.73 -7.11 5.74
N PRO A 109 -15.94 -7.42 6.23
CA PRO A 109 -17.15 -6.68 5.89
C PRO A 109 -17.17 -5.26 6.48
N GLY A 110 -17.98 -4.41 5.85
CA GLY A 110 -18.34 -3.09 6.34
C GLY A 110 -17.70 -1.94 5.58
N TYR A 111 -18.16 -0.73 5.89
CA TYR A 111 -17.81 0.51 5.23
C TYR A 111 -16.54 1.15 5.83
N ARG A 112 -15.67 1.73 5.01
CA ARG A 112 -14.42 2.42 5.43
C ARG A 112 -13.45 1.54 6.22
N ARG A 113 -13.23 0.32 5.77
CA ARG A 113 -12.49 -0.70 6.52
C ARG A 113 -11.00 -0.79 6.20
N GLN A 114 -10.46 0.02 5.27
CA GLN A 114 -9.06 -0.11 4.82
C GLN A 114 -8.04 0.02 5.96
N LEU A 115 -8.11 1.10 6.74
CA LEU A 115 -7.17 1.27 7.85
C LEU A 115 -7.35 0.24 8.97
N ALA A 116 -8.57 -0.22 9.20
CA ALA A 116 -8.83 -1.29 10.16
C ALA A 116 -8.24 -2.63 9.69
N ALA A 117 -8.29 -2.92 8.37
CA ALA A 117 -7.64 -4.10 7.80
C ALA A 117 -6.11 -4.04 7.97
N TYR A 118 -5.51 -2.90 7.71
CA TYR A 118 -4.06 -2.69 7.88
C TYR A 118 -3.63 -2.82 9.35
N ASP A 119 -4.42 -2.26 10.28
CA ASP A 119 -4.15 -2.39 11.72
C ASP A 119 -4.32 -3.84 12.19
N HIS A 120 -5.34 -4.56 11.68
CA HIS A 120 -5.53 -5.98 11.95
C HIS A 120 -4.37 -6.82 11.41
N CYS A 121 -3.91 -6.57 10.18
CA CYS A 121 -2.74 -7.23 9.61
C CYS A 121 -1.51 -7.06 10.52
N LEU A 122 -1.21 -5.84 10.93
CA LEU A 122 -0.09 -5.59 11.83
C LEU A 122 -0.28 -6.22 13.21
N ALA A 123 -1.51 -6.29 13.73
CA ALA A 123 -1.76 -6.89 15.03
C ALA A 123 -1.53 -8.42 15.03
N HIS A 124 -1.86 -9.11 13.94
CA HIS A 124 -1.83 -10.58 13.88
C HIS A 124 -0.57 -11.12 13.21
N HIS A 125 0.01 -10.40 12.23
CA HIS A 125 1.07 -10.90 11.37
C HIS A 125 2.40 -10.15 11.50
N ARG A 126 2.55 -9.25 12.50
CA ARG A 126 3.78 -8.42 12.64
C ARG A 126 5.05 -9.21 12.89
N TYR A 127 4.93 -10.45 13.38
CA TYR A 127 6.09 -11.30 13.66
C TYR A 127 6.39 -12.30 12.54
N GLU A 128 5.45 -12.50 11.61
CA GLU A 128 5.58 -13.45 10.51
C GLU A 128 6.47 -12.95 9.37
N ALA A 129 6.45 -11.65 9.10
CA ALA A 129 7.19 -11.05 8.00
C ALA A 129 8.26 -10.06 8.47
N ARG A 130 9.40 -10.01 7.75
CA ARG A 130 10.44 -9.00 7.96
C ARG A 130 9.96 -7.63 7.49
N TRP A 131 9.30 -7.60 6.32
CA TRP A 131 8.71 -6.42 5.71
C TRP A 131 7.27 -6.70 5.27
N ILE A 132 6.40 -5.72 5.42
CA ILE A 132 5.02 -5.76 4.88
C ILE A 132 4.81 -4.52 4.02
N ALA A 133 4.50 -4.72 2.74
CA ALA A 133 4.07 -3.65 1.85
C ALA A 133 2.54 -3.49 1.92
N PHE A 134 2.06 -2.27 2.07
CA PHE A 134 0.64 -1.93 2.07
C PHE A 134 0.29 -1.26 0.76
N ILE A 135 -0.30 -2.01 -0.17
CA ILE A 135 -0.65 -1.55 -1.52
C ILE A 135 -2.06 -1.96 -1.92
N ASP A 136 -2.59 -1.33 -2.95
CA ASP A 136 -3.90 -1.63 -3.52
C ASP A 136 -3.76 -2.57 -4.74
N LEU A 137 -4.87 -3.19 -5.22
CA LEU A 137 -4.85 -4.17 -6.34
C LEU A 137 -4.59 -3.53 -7.72
N ASP A 138 -4.61 -2.22 -7.79
CA ASP A 138 -4.26 -1.45 -8.98
C ASP A 138 -2.82 -0.89 -8.92
N GLU A 139 -2.00 -1.40 -7.98
CA GLU A 139 -0.63 -0.97 -7.75
C GLU A 139 0.34 -2.15 -7.89
N PHE A 140 1.38 -1.96 -8.68
CA PHE A 140 2.43 -2.95 -8.92
C PHE A 140 3.78 -2.38 -8.49
N ILE A 141 4.45 -3.02 -7.53
CA ILE A 141 5.79 -2.61 -7.10
C ILE A 141 6.79 -3.09 -8.15
N VAL A 142 7.57 -2.16 -8.71
CA VAL A 142 8.54 -2.43 -9.77
C VAL A 142 9.94 -2.03 -9.29
N PRO A 143 10.81 -2.99 -8.94
CA PRO A 143 12.23 -2.71 -8.78
C PRO A 143 12.83 -2.38 -10.15
N VAL A 144 13.46 -1.21 -10.26
CA VAL A 144 14.02 -0.72 -11.53
C VAL A 144 15.51 -1.07 -11.64
N LYS A 145 16.25 -0.97 -10.54
CA LYS A 145 17.70 -1.23 -10.52
C LYS A 145 18.07 -2.55 -9.83
N ASP A 146 17.24 -3.04 -8.94
CA ASP A 146 17.50 -4.26 -8.19
C ASP A 146 16.80 -5.46 -8.83
N ALA A 147 17.34 -6.66 -8.63
CA ALA A 147 16.77 -7.90 -9.17
C ALA A 147 15.42 -8.29 -8.55
N SER A 148 15.11 -7.77 -7.36
CA SER A 148 13.86 -8.04 -6.64
C SER A 148 13.60 -7.00 -5.55
N ILE A 149 12.37 -6.98 -5.01
CA ILE A 149 12.03 -6.10 -3.88
C ILE A 149 12.84 -6.46 -2.63
N PRO A 150 13.03 -7.73 -2.23
CA PRO A 150 13.93 -8.09 -1.13
C PRO A 150 15.37 -7.61 -1.33
N ALA A 151 15.93 -7.73 -2.55
CA ALA A 151 17.28 -7.24 -2.85
C ALA A 151 17.40 -5.72 -2.62
N PHE A 152 16.36 -4.97 -3.03
CA PHE A 152 16.25 -3.55 -2.74
C PHE A 152 16.19 -3.29 -1.22
N LEU A 153 15.37 -4.03 -0.46
CA LEU A 153 15.12 -3.81 0.96
C LEU A 153 16.31 -4.11 1.87
N ASN A 154 17.27 -4.91 1.43
CA ASN A 154 18.48 -5.25 2.21
C ASN A 154 19.26 -4.01 2.66
N ARG A 155 19.14 -2.89 1.94
CA ARG A 155 19.80 -1.62 2.28
C ARG A 155 19.06 -0.79 3.34
N PHE A 156 17.85 -1.23 3.75
CA PHE A 156 16.93 -0.43 4.56
C PHE A 156 16.68 -0.99 5.96
N GLU A 157 17.45 -1.98 6.39
CA GLU A 157 17.29 -2.66 7.67
C GLU A 157 17.27 -1.71 8.89
N GLN A 158 17.96 -0.58 8.81
CA GLN A 158 17.99 0.44 9.85
C GLN A 158 16.73 1.31 9.92
N PHE A 159 15.87 1.26 8.87
CA PHE A 159 14.68 2.10 8.79
C PHE A 159 13.42 1.37 9.28
N ALA A 160 12.44 2.13 9.73
CA ALA A 160 11.14 1.61 10.13
C ALA A 160 10.18 1.41 8.93
N ALA A 161 10.41 2.13 7.85
CA ALA A 161 9.63 2.04 6.63
C ALA A 161 10.42 2.59 5.43
N VAL A 162 10.05 2.14 4.24
CA VAL A 162 10.47 2.74 2.97
C VAL A 162 9.22 3.24 2.26
N GLU A 163 9.23 4.51 1.84
CA GLU A 163 8.14 5.12 1.08
C GLU A 163 8.51 5.10 -0.40
N VAL A 164 7.71 4.38 -1.19
CA VAL A 164 7.91 4.19 -2.64
C VAL A 164 6.90 5.04 -3.40
N ASN A 165 7.38 5.88 -4.33
CA ASN A 165 6.56 6.78 -5.12
C ASN A 165 5.75 6.07 -6.22
N TRP A 166 4.59 6.65 -6.55
CA TRP A 166 3.80 6.27 -7.71
C TRP A 166 4.44 6.71 -9.02
N LEU A 167 4.13 5.95 -10.06
CA LEU A 167 4.12 6.37 -11.45
C LEU A 167 2.72 6.08 -11.99
N ILE A 168 1.97 7.11 -12.35
CA ILE A 168 0.58 6.97 -12.78
C ILE A 168 0.54 6.53 -14.23
N TYR A 169 -0.17 5.43 -14.49
CA TYR A 169 -0.47 4.92 -15.83
C TYR A 169 -1.88 5.31 -16.24
N GLY A 170 -2.00 5.79 -17.49
CA GLY A 170 -3.27 6.14 -18.10
C GLY A 170 -3.95 4.95 -18.77
N SER A 171 -5.02 5.24 -19.49
CA SER A 171 -5.85 4.23 -20.17
C SER A 171 -5.28 3.77 -21.52
N ASN A 172 -4.22 4.35 -22.02
CA ASN A 172 -3.75 4.21 -23.42
C ASN A 172 -4.83 4.59 -24.45
N GLY A 173 -5.87 5.32 -24.05
CA GLY A 173 -7.03 5.66 -24.87
C GLY A 173 -8.08 4.53 -24.95
N HIS A 174 -7.92 3.42 -24.21
CA HIS A 174 -8.91 2.33 -24.19
C HIS A 174 -10.20 2.78 -23.53
N ARG A 175 -11.30 2.72 -24.31
CA ARG A 175 -12.66 3.03 -23.83
C ARG A 175 -13.34 1.80 -23.19
N THR A 176 -13.09 0.62 -23.74
CA THR A 176 -13.68 -0.65 -23.34
C THR A 176 -12.60 -1.59 -22.81
N HIS A 177 -13.04 -2.61 -22.10
CA HIS A 177 -12.15 -3.69 -21.66
C HIS A 177 -11.50 -4.37 -22.88
N THR A 178 -10.21 -4.68 -22.77
CA THR A 178 -9.44 -5.41 -23.78
C THR A 178 -8.78 -6.64 -23.14
N GLU A 179 -8.48 -7.65 -23.93
CA GLU A 179 -7.79 -8.85 -23.45
C GLU A 179 -6.34 -8.56 -23.02
N GLY A 180 -5.84 -9.36 -22.11
CA GLY A 180 -4.47 -9.28 -21.60
C GLY A 180 -4.37 -8.71 -20.19
N GLY A 181 -3.18 -8.79 -19.61
CA GLY A 181 -2.87 -8.28 -18.28
C GLY A 181 -2.86 -6.76 -18.22
N VAL A 182 -3.04 -6.21 -17.02
CA VAL A 182 -3.05 -4.76 -16.76
C VAL A 182 -1.75 -4.11 -17.24
N MET A 183 -0.60 -4.69 -16.88
CA MET A 183 0.71 -4.13 -17.25
C MET A 183 0.98 -4.21 -18.76
N GLN A 184 0.38 -5.18 -19.46
CA GLN A 184 0.51 -5.32 -20.90
C GLN A 184 -0.38 -4.34 -21.67
N ARG A 185 -1.60 -4.10 -21.17
CA ARG A 185 -2.60 -3.25 -21.81
C ARG A 185 -2.33 -1.75 -21.65
N PHE A 186 -1.78 -1.37 -20.51
CA PHE A 186 -1.60 0.03 -20.13
C PHE A 186 -0.12 0.34 -19.99
N THR A 187 0.52 0.77 -21.08
CA THR A 187 1.97 1.02 -21.20
C THR A 187 2.32 2.51 -21.22
N ARG A 188 1.31 3.40 -21.21
CA ARG A 188 1.53 4.85 -21.22
C ARG A 188 1.31 5.41 -19.83
N HIS A 189 2.22 6.30 -19.43
CA HIS A 189 2.22 6.88 -18.09
C HIS A 189 2.46 8.40 -18.09
N SER A 190 2.24 9.02 -16.96
CA SER A 190 2.52 10.43 -16.70
C SER A 190 4.00 10.76 -16.85
N LEU A 191 4.31 12.05 -17.07
CA LEU A 191 5.66 12.54 -16.89
C LEU A 191 6.17 12.21 -15.47
N PRO A 192 7.43 11.78 -15.28
CA PRO A 192 7.95 11.36 -13.98
C PRO A 192 7.76 12.38 -12.85
N LYS A 193 7.89 13.68 -13.13
CA LYS A 193 7.71 14.76 -12.15
C LYS A 193 6.26 15.23 -11.98
N HIS A 194 5.29 14.54 -12.55
CA HIS A 194 3.88 14.90 -12.40
C HIS A 194 3.48 14.93 -10.91
N PRO A 195 2.70 15.93 -10.44
CA PRO A 195 2.38 16.10 -9.01
C PRO A 195 1.71 14.90 -8.35
N LEU A 196 0.89 14.12 -9.07
CA LEU A 196 0.26 12.91 -8.56
C LEU A 196 1.27 11.82 -8.20
N ASN A 197 2.42 11.78 -8.87
CA ASN A 197 3.50 10.82 -8.58
C ASN A 197 4.20 11.08 -7.24
N ARG A 198 3.93 12.21 -6.58
CA ARG A 198 4.40 12.47 -5.21
C ARG A 198 3.77 11.55 -4.17
N HIS A 199 2.63 10.95 -4.48
CA HIS A 199 2.03 9.95 -3.60
C HIS A 199 2.95 8.74 -3.43
N VAL A 200 2.84 8.10 -2.29
CA VAL A 200 3.69 6.97 -1.92
C VAL A 200 2.85 5.85 -1.32
N LYS A 201 3.40 4.64 -1.33
CA LYS A 201 2.99 3.55 -0.45
C LYS A 201 4.17 3.14 0.43
N SER A 202 3.86 2.62 1.59
CA SER A 202 4.88 2.24 2.58
C SER A 202 5.11 0.74 2.59
N ILE A 203 6.39 0.36 2.50
CA ILE A 203 6.87 -0.97 2.90
C ILE A 203 7.42 -0.80 4.31
N VAL A 204 6.85 -1.45 5.30
CA VAL A 204 7.18 -1.24 6.70
C VAL A 204 7.91 -2.44 7.32
N ASN A 205 8.83 -2.18 8.24
CA ASN A 205 9.24 -3.16 9.21
C ASN A 205 8.13 -3.22 10.29
N PRO A 206 7.32 -4.28 10.36
CA PRO A 206 6.12 -4.31 11.19
C PRO A 206 6.43 -4.25 12.68
N ARG A 207 7.67 -4.59 13.07
CA ARG A 207 8.16 -4.50 14.48
C ARG A 207 8.55 -3.09 14.89
N ARG A 208 8.63 -2.14 13.94
CA ARG A 208 9.06 -0.76 14.20
C ARG A 208 7.94 0.26 14.00
N VAL A 209 6.70 -0.20 13.78
CA VAL A 209 5.53 0.66 13.58
C VAL A 209 4.40 0.30 14.52
N TYR A 210 3.65 1.31 14.98
CA TYR A 210 2.40 1.09 15.74
C TYR A 210 1.29 0.58 14.82
N GLY A 211 1.16 1.15 13.64
CA GLY A 211 0.13 0.91 12.65
C GLY A 211 0.20 1.93 11.52
N MET A 212 -0.77 1.91 10.62
CA MET A 212 -0.85 2.87 9.50
C MET A 212 -1.60 4.13 9.93
N ILE A 213 -1.06 5.33 9.67
CA ILE A 213 -1.74 6.61 9.93
C ILE A 213 -2.78 6.89 8.86
N GLY A 214 -2.51 6.47 7.63
CA GLY A 214 -3.34 6.55 6.44
C GLY A 214 -2.97 5.43 5.49
N CYS A 215 -3.47 5.46 4.28
CA CYS A 215 -3.10 4.47 3.25
C CYS A 215 -1.68 4.67 2.68
N HIS A 216 -0.97 5.72 3.10
CA HIS A 216 0.34 6.09 2.57
C HIS A 216 1.48 6.01 3.60
N GLU A 217 1.23 6.33 4.85
CA GLU A 217 2.28 6.51 5.87
C GLU A 217 2.00 5.68 7.13
N ALA A 218 3.06 5.19 7.77
CA ALA A 218 3.00 4.46 9.04
C ALA A 218 3.39 5.34 10.24
N ALA A 219 2.79 5.04 11.40
CA ALA A 219 3.18 5.57 12.72
C ALA A 219 4.35 4.76 13.28
N LYS A 220 5.53 5.35 13.37
CA LYS A 220 6.75 4.67 13.82
C LYS A 220 6.82 4.60 15.35
N ILE A 221 7.21 3.44 15.87
CA ILE A 221 7.57 3.25 17.30
C ILE A 221 8.94 3.86 17.55
N ASP A 222 9.89 3.52 16.66
CA ASP A 222 11.26 4.02 16.65
C ASP A 222 11.74 4.25 15.21
N GLY A 223 12.94 4.79 15.05
CA GLY A 223 13.57 4.98 13.74
C GLY A 223 12.83 5.96 12.84
N TYR A 224 13.13 5.87 11.56
CA TYR A 224 12.67 6.80 10.51
C TYR A 224 12.09 6.03 9.33
N ALA A 225 11.32 6.70 8.49
CA ALA A 225 11.11 6.24 7.13
C ALA A 225 12.21 6.78 6.23
N ALA A 226 12.55 6.01 5.19
CA ALA A 226 13.42 6.42 4.11
C ALA A 226 12.66 6.58 2.79
N ASP A 227 13.19 7.38 1.88
CA ASP A 227 12.83 7.32 0.47
C ASP A 227 13.59 6.20 -0.25
N SER A 228 13.36 6.02 -1.55
CA SER A 228 14.00 4.96 -2.36
C SER A 228 15.53 5.10 -2.47
N HIS A 229 16.08 6.27 -2.21
CA HIS A 229 17.52 6.53 -2.19
C HIS A 229 18.15 6.33 -0.80
N GLY A 230 17.39 5.88 0.21
CA GLY A 230 17.87 5.67 1.58
C GLY A 230 17.99 6.95 2.39
N GLN A 231 17.43 8.06 1.91
CA GLN A 231 17.46 9.31 2.64
C GLN A 231 16.30 9.38 3.64
N ARG A 232 16.60 9.86 4.84
CA ARG A 232 15.62 10.04 5.90
C ARG A 232 14.51 11.01 5.50
N ILE A 233 13.28 10.58 5.63
CA ILE A 233 12.12 11.41 5.32
C ILE A 233 11.80 12.36 6.47
N THR A 234 11.90 13.67 6.19
CA THR A 234 11.58 14.75 7.13
C THR A 234 10.37 15.58 6.72
N ARG A 235 9.96 15.50 5.45
CA ARG A 235 8.82 16.24 4.87
C ARG A 235 7.69 15.32 4.47
N ASN A 236 6.48 15.88 4.34
CA ASN A 236 5.34 15.17 3.77
C ASN A 236 5.61 14.77 2.31
N PHE A 237 5.10 13.62 1.86
CA PHE A 237 5.30 13.13 0.49
C PHE A 237 4.87 14.16 -0.57
N ARG A 238 3.81 14.93 -0.34
CA ARG A 238 3.33 15.97 -1.26
C ARG A 238 4.31 17.13 -1.46
N GLN A 239 5.30 17.27 -0.58
CA GLN A 239 6.31 18.32 -0.62
C GLN A 239 7.67 17.83 -1.14
N ARG A 240 7.74 16.57 -1.58
CA ARG A 240 8.96 15.96 -2.11
C ARG A 240 8.81 15.73 -3.62
N GLU A 241 9.91 15.81 -4.35
CA GLU A 241 9.92 15.34 -5.73
C GLU A 241 9.82 13.82 -5.76
N PRO A 242 9.05 13.26 -6.72
CA PRO A 242 8.94 11.81 -6.86
C PRO A 242 10.25 11.18 -7.33
N GLN A 243 10.54 10.00 -6.80
CA GLN A 243 11.73 9.21 -7.11
C GLN A 243 11.28 7.84 -7.62
N GLN A 244 11.58 7.53 -8.88
CA GLN A 244 11.10 6.33 -9.57
C GLN A 244 12.22 5.54 -10.23
N ASP A 245 13.47 6.00 -10.06
CA ASP A 245 14.66 5.50 -10.77
C ASP A 245 15.28 4.24 -10.15
N ILE A 246 14.95 3.91 -8.89
CA ILE A 246 15.46 2.70 -8.20
C ILE A 246 14.34 1.68 -8.00
N ILE A 247 13.20 2.14 -7.48
CA ILE A 247 11.98 1.38 -7.28
C ILE A 247 10.79 2.32 -7.43
N ARG A 248 9.70 1.83 -7.98
CA ARG A 248 8.47 2.61 -8.14
C ARG A 248 7.23 1.76 -7.97
N ILE A 249 6.09 2.38 -7.87
CA ILE A 249 4.78 1.73 -7.91
C ILE A 249 4.08 2.17 -9.18
N ASN A 250 3.93 1.28 -10.13
CA ASN A 250 3.08 1.51 -11.28
C ASN A 250 1.62 1.47 -10.79
N HIS A 251 0.91 2.61 -10.90
CA HIS A 251 -0.44 2.77 -10.39
C HIS A 251 -1.44 2.92 -11.54
N TYR A 252 -2.23 1.89 -11.76
CA TYR A 252 -3.25 1.78 -12.82
C TYR A 252 -4.61 2.23 -12.28
N ALA A 253 -4.70 3.51 -11.88
CA ALA A 253 -5.86 4.06 -11.16
C ALA A 253 -7.16 3.99 -11.96
N VAL A 254 -7.07 4.17 -13.27
CA VAL A 254 -8.24 4.27 -14.18
C VAL A 254 -8.41 3.03 -15.04
N ARG A 255 -7.34 2.43 -15.60
CA ARG A 255 -7.43 1.37 -16.62
C ARG A 255 -8.23 1.87 -17.83
N SER A 256 -9.09 1.05 -18.49
CA SER A 256 -10.04 1.55 -19.48
C SER A 256 -11.17 2.36 -18.83
N TYR A 257 -11.88 3.14 -19.63
CA TYR A 257 -13.00 3.93 -19.11
C TYR A 257 -14.14 3.04 -18.57
N GLU A 258 -14.41 1.92 -19.21
CA GLU A 258 -15.37 0.92 -18.75
C GLU A 258 -14.99 0.33 -17.38
N GLU A 259 -13.73 -0.15 -17.23
CA GLU A 259 -13.21 -0.67 -15.95
C GLU A 259 -13.22 0.41 -14.87
N PHE A 260 -12.98 1.67 -15.23
CA PHE A 260 -13.10 2.79 -14.31
C PHE A 260 -14.55 2.97 -13.82
N CYS A 261 -15.54 2.94 -14.70
CA CYS A 261 -16.96 3.04 -14.34
C CYS A 261 -17.38 1.91 -13.41
N GLU A 262 -16.99 0.67 -13.69
CA GLU A 262 -17.22 -0.49 -12.82
C GLU A 262 -16.60 -0.30 -11.43
N LYS A 263 -15.34 0.17 -11.38
CA LYS A 263 -14.65 0.47 -10.13
C LYS A 263 -15.33 1.58 -9.31
N GLN A 264 -15.95 2.57 -9.96
CA GLN A 264 -16.69 3.62 -9.26
C GLN A 264 -18.01 3.09 -8.67
N THR A 265 -18.75 2.25 -9.43
CA THR A 265 -20.04 1.70 -8.97
C THR A 265 -19.92 0.77 -7.78
N ARG A 266 -18.85 -0.05 -7.70
CA ARG A 266 -18.61 -0.95 -6.55
C ARG A 266 -18.19 -0.22 -5.27
N GLY A 267 -17.77 1.04 -5.35
CA GLY A 267 -17.31 1.84 -4.23
C GLY A 267 -15.84 1.59 -3.84
N ARG A 268 -15.39 2.31 -2.82
CA ARG A 268 -13.99 2.23 -2.32
C ARG A 268 -13.95 1.74 -0.87
N ALA A 269 -12.99 0.91 -0.54
CA ALA A 269 -12.71 0.47 0.83
C ALA A 269 -12.36 1.63 1.79
N SER A 270 -11.91 2.77 1.27
CA SER A 270 -11.69 4.02 2.01
C SER A 270 -12.98 4.78 2.33
N GLY A 271 -14.10 4.41 1.69
CA GLY A 271 -15.44 4.93 1.99
C GLY A 271 -15.75 6.33 1.47
N THR A 272 -15.00 6.83 0.54
CA THR A 272 -15.42 7.98 -0.26
C THR A 272 -16.31 7.47 -1.40
N GLN A 273 -17.64 7.37 -1.18
CA GLN A 273 -18.56 7.36 -2.32
C GLN A 273 -18.42 8.73 -2.98
N ARG A 274 -17.77 8.76 -4.11
CA ARG A 274 -17.89 9.87 -5.05
C ARG A 274 -18.88 9.41 -6.12
N GLU A 275 -19.80 10.27 -6.52
CA GLU A 275 -20.46 10.16 -7.80
C GLU A 275 -19.39 9.87 -8.86
N VAL A 276 -19.73 9.09 -9.89
CA VAL A 276 -18.84 8.88 -11.04
C VAL A 276 -18.50 10.27 -11.57
N LYS A 277 -17.27 10.72 -11.25
CA LYS A 277 -16.81 12.04 -11.70
C LYS A 277 -15.82 11.78 -12.81
N ASP A 278 -16.21 12.12 -14.02
CA ASP A 278 -15.32 12.16 -15.18
C ASP A 278 -14.05 12.97 -14.90
N ASP A 279 -14.13 13.96 -14.00
CA ASP A 279 -12.98 14.71 -13.49
C ASP A 279 -11.88 13.80 -12.90
N TYR A 280 -12.25 12.72 -12.19
CA TYR A 280 -11.23 11.80 -11.64
C TYR A 280 -10.56 10.98 -12.74
N PHE A 281 -11.36 10.48 -13.71
CA PHE A 281 -10.80 9.78 -14.86
C PHE A 281 -9.82 10.69 -15.60
N THR A 282 -10.25 11.88 -16.02
CA THR A 282 -9.42 12.86 -16.72
C THR A 282 -8.16 13.23 -15.96
N GLN A 283 -8.24 13.37 -14.63
CA GLN A 283 -7.09 13.69 -13.78
C GLN A 283 -6.04 12.58 -13.75
N TYR A 284 -6.45 11.31 -13.84
CA TYR A 284 -5.56 10.15 -13.73
C TYR A 284 -5.27 9.46 -15.06
N ASP A 285 -5.95 9.84 -16.15
CA ASP A 285 -5.72 9.31 -17.51
C ASP A 285 -4.52 9.98 -18.16
N LEU A 286 -3.34 9.75 -17.61
CA LEU A 286 -2.08 10.38 -18.02
C LEU A 286 -1.31 9.45 -18.95
N ASN A 287 -1.15 9.86 -20.19
CA ASN A 287 -0.60 9.06 -21.29
C ASN A 287 0.57 9.78 -21.97
N ASP A 288 1.40 10.52 -21.23
CA ASP A 288 2.45 11.42 -21.76
C ASP A 288 3.63 10.63 -22.36
N VAL A 289 4.03 9.53 -21.72
CA VAL A 289 5.21 8.74 -22.09
C VAL A 289 4.80 7.28 -22.32
N SER A 290 5.40 6.62 -23.32
CA SER A 290 5.24 5.19 -23.57
C SER A 290 6.45 4.41 -23.06
N GLU A 291 6.22 3.33 -22.36
CA GLU A 291 7.22 2.33 -21.94
C GLU A 291 7.37 1.22 -22.98
#